data_6f4ded66338587f2ac233fd778951725
#
_entry.id   6f4ded66338587f2ac233fd778951725
#
_cell.length_a   1.000
_cell.length_b   1.000
_cell.length_c   1.000
_cell.angle_alpha   90.00
_cell.angle_beta   90.00
_cell.angle_gamma   90.00
#
_symmetry.space_group_name_H-M   'P 1'
#
loop_
_entity.id
_entity.type
_entity.pdbx_description
1 polymer ?
#
loop_
_entity_poly.entity_id
_entity_poly.type
_entity_poly.pdbx_seq_one_letter_code
_entity_poly.pdbx_strand_id
1 'polypeptide(L)'
;YPLSPLYSSDIHHIAPQKVLLLNMKVYKFGGTSVGSPERMKEVSRLITEDGEPKVVVLSAMSGTTNSLVEIADYLRKGNPEGASNMVNRLHNLYKQHLPLLYSKEETTTKVRERLDDIFLQLHEFRTREFSEADEKAILAQGEIMSTNMVTEYLKECGVKAILLPALDYMRLDVNGEPDLPYIRERLAYLLDKNPDYDIYITQGFICRNADGQIDNLQRGGSDYTASLIGAAIRANEIQI
;
A
#
# COMPACT_ATOMS: atom_id res chain seq x y z
N TYR A 1 -5.87 -3.53 -13.86
CA TYR A 1 -5.41 -2.22 -14.36
C TYR A 1 -4.92 -2.42 -15.78
N PRO A 2 -5.42 -1.69 -16.79
CA PRO A 2 -4.81 -1.69 -18.11
C PRO A 2 -3.41 -1.07 -18.00
N LEU A 3 -2.43 -1.71 -18.64
CA LEU A 3 -1.09 -1.21 -18.81
C LEU A 3 -1.16 0.12 -19.57
N SER A 4 -0.78 1.22 -18.94
CA SER A 4 -0.44 2.43 -19.67
C SER A 4 0.72 2.11 -20.61
N PRO A 5 0.63 2.43 -21.90
CA PRO A 5 1.70 2.21 -22.85
C PRO A 5 2.75 3.33 -22.69
N LEU A 6 3.68 3.17 -21.75
CA LEU A 6 4.89 4.00 -21.65
C LEU A 6 6.14 3.13 -21.74
N TYR A 7 6.20 2.30 -22.79
CA TYR A 7 7.46 1.90 -23.40
C TYR A 7 7.67 2.79 -24.63
N SER A 8 8.11 4.01 -24.41
CA SER A 8 8.70 4.86 -25.44
C SER A 8 10.03 5.37 -24.94
N SER A 9 11.04 5.08 -25.72
CA SER A 9 12.43 5.43 -25.77
C SER A 9 12.77 6.91 -25.49
N ASP A 10 12.60 7.42 -24.27
CA ASP A 10 13.13 8.73 -23.87
C ASP A 10 14.06 8.61 -22.66
N ILE A 11 15.13 7.80 -22.85
CA ILE A 11 16.30 7.82 -21.97
C ILE A 11 17.28 8.84 -22.58
N HIS A 12 16.99 10.14 -22.48
CA HIS A 12 18.03 11.15 -22.65
C HIS A 12 17.73 12.38 -21.77
N HIS A 13 18.73 12.67 -20.93
CA HIS A 13 18.88 13.83 -20.05
C HIS A 13 18.13 13.81 -18.71
N ILE A 14 18.63 12.98 -17.80
CA ILE A 14 18.43 13.23 -16.36
C ILE A 14 19.45 14.31 -15.97
N ALA A 15 18.96 15.54 -15.84
CA ALA A 15 19.69 16.60 -15.14
C ALA A 15 19.96 16.14 -13.69
N PRO A 16 21.04 16.58 -13.02
CA PRO A 16 21.37 16.11 -11.67
C PRO A 16 20.19 16.37 -10.72
N GLN A 17 19.60 15.28 -10.23
CA GLN A 17 18.47 15.28 -9.33
C GLN A 17 18.79 16.08 -8.07
N LYS A 18 18.11 17.19 -7.91
CA LYS A 18 18.34 18.18 -6.89
C LYS A 18 17.54 17.84 -5.63
N VAL A 19 18.28 17.35 -4.60
CA VAL A 19 18.14 17.83 -3.21
C VAL A 19 16.85 17.59 -2.39
N LEU A 20 15.77 17.00 -2.92
CA LEU A 20 14.61 16.69 -2.05
C LEU A 20 14.82 15.43 -1.18
N LEU A 21 15.82 14.63 -1.50
CA LEU A 21 16.15 13.39 -0.77
C LEU A 21 17.00 13.62 0.50
N LEU A 22 17.50 14.85 0.70
CA LEU A 22 18.28 15.19 1.89
C LEU A 22 17.30 15.52 3.01
N ASN A 23 17.26 14.67 4.03
CA ASN A 23 16.51 14.75 5.28
C ASN A 23 15.13 14.07 5.33
N MET A 24 14.80 13.15 4.42
CA MET A 24 13.58 12.36 4.57
C MET A 24 13.75 11.27 5.64
N LYS A 25 12.71 11.09 6.44
CA LYS A 25 12.57 9.98 7.38
C LYS A 25 11.67 8.89 6.77
N VAL A 26 11.87 7.66 7.20
CA VAL A 26 10.99 6.53 6.86
C VAL A 26 10.39 5.99 8.15
N TYR A 27 9.07 6.03 8.26
CA TYR A 27 8.34 5.47 9.40
C TYR A 27 7.56 4.25 8.95
N LYS A 28 7.51 3.22 9.78
CA LYS A 28 6.69 2.04 9.53
C LYS A 28 5.74 1.77 10.69
N PHE A 29 4.49 1.51 10.37
CA PHE A 29 3.47 1.13 11.35
C PHE A 29 2.89 -0.24 11.01
N GLY A 30 2.87 -1.12 12.01
CA GLY A 30 2.32 -2.47 11.90
C GLY A 30 0.79 -2.48 11.92
N GLY A 31 0.23 -3.65 11.65
CA GLY A 31 -1.23 -3.84 11.58
C GLY A 31 -1.97 -3.48 12.87
N THR A 32 -1.34 -3.67 14.03
CA THR A 32 -1.91 -3.21 15.31
C THR A 32 -1.96 -1.69 15.42
N SER A 33 -0.98 -0.99 14.87
CA SER A 33 -0.93 0.49 14.90
C SER A 33 -1.98 1.13 14.00
N VAL A 34 -2.45 0.44 12.97
CA VAL A 34 -3.54 0.89 12.08
C VAL A 34 -4.80 0.00 12.21
N GLY A 35 -4.93 -0.72 13.32
CA GLY A 35 -5.94 -1.76 13.53
C GLY A 35 -7.36 -1.26 13.81
N SER A 36 -7.56 0.03 13.99
CA SER A 36 -8.88 0.64 14.17
C SER A 36 -8.86 2.10 13.70
N PRO A 37 -10.04 2.72 13.48
CA PRO A 37 -10.14 4.14 13.16
C PRO A 37 -9.41 5.06 14.15
N GLU A 38 -9.51 4.80 15.45
CA GLU A 38 -8.86 5.59 16.51
C GLU A 38 -7.33 5.49 16.38
N ARG A 39 -6.81 4.28 16.12
CA ARG A 39 -5.38 4.05 15.93
C ARG A 39 -4.87 4.69 14.64
N MET A 40 -5.66 4.65 13.56
CA MET A 40 -5.31 5.37 12.31
C MET A 40 -5.22 6.88 12.56
N LYS A 41 -6.12 7.46 13.36
CA LYS A 41 -6.06 8.88 13.77
C LYS A 41 -4.81 9.17 14.58
N GLU A 42 -4.46 8.28 15.52
CA GLU A 42 -3.25 8.42 16.35
C GLU A 42 -1.98 8.35 15.50
N VAL A 43 -1.86 7.38 14.61
CA VAL A 43 -0.75 7.30 13.64
C VAL A 43 -0.67 8.57 12.80
N SER A 44 -1.80 9.06 12.30
CA SER A 44 -1.86 10.29 11.50
C SER A 44 -1.35 11.50 12.28
N ARG A 45 -1.69 11.61 13.57
CA ARG A 45 -1.16 12.65 14.46
C ARG A 45 0.36 12.53 14.63
N LEU A 46 0.86 11.33 14.93
CA LEU A 46 2.28 11.07 15.14
C LEU A 46 3.15 11.41 13.91
N ILE A 47 2.70 11.05 12.72
CA ILE A 47 3.47 11.28 11.49
C ILE A 47 3.48 12.76 11.05
N THR A 48 2.59 13.58 11.59
CA THR A 48 2.48 15.00 11.23
C THR A 48 2.99 15.95 12.31
N GLU A 49 3.28 15.44 13.51
CA GLU A 49 3.59 16.24 14.70
C GLU A 49 4.83 17.12 14.55
N ASP A 50 5.88 16.63 13.89
CA ASP A 50 7.15 17.35 13.70
C ASP A 50 7.15 18.24 12.44
N GLY A 51 6.15 18.16 11.57
CA GLY A 51 6.08 18.92 10.32
C GLY A 51 7.14 18.55 9.28
N GLU A 52 7.91 17.48 9.48
CA GLU A 52 8.98 17.07 8.57
C GLU A 52 8.49 16.12 7.48
N PRO A 53 9.03 16.22 6.25
CA PRO A 53 8.68 15.30 5.17
C PRO A 53 9.10 13.86 5.49
N LYS A 54 8.23 12.89 5.20
CA LYS A 54 8.54 11.47 5.43
C LYS A 54 7.78 10.52 4.53
N VAL A 55 8.38 9.36 4.30
CA VAL A 55 7.71 8.20 3.71
C VAL A 55 7.18 7.33 4.85
N VAL A 56 5.91 6.97 4.78
CA VAL A 56 5.23 6.18 5.81
C VAL A 56 4.75 4.87 5.21
N VAL A 57 5.32 3.77 5.69
CA VAL A 57 4.98 2.41 5.29
C VAL A 57 3.92 1.85 6.24
N LEU A 58 2.78 1.46 5.71
CA LEU A 58 1.69 0.88 6.49
C LEU A 58 1.46 -0.60 6.13
N SER A 59 1.21 -1.39 7.15
CA SER A 59 0.69 -2.76 7.01
C SER A 59 -0.83 -2.75 6.83
N ALA A 60 -1.38 -3.91 6.48
CA ALA A 60 -2.82 -4.14 6.55
C ALA A 60 -3.37 -3.88 7.96
N MET A 61 -4.62 -3.49 8.05
CA MET A 61 -5.34 -3.36 9.32
C MET A 61 -5.36 -4.72 10.05
N SER A 62 -5.22 -4.70 11.38
CA SER A 62 -5.20 -5.91 12.21
C SER A 62 -6.35 -6.87 11.88
N GLY A 63 -6.02 -8.15 11.71
CA GLY A 63 -6.98 -9.21 11.35
C GLY A 63 -7.30 -9.31 9.86
N THR A 64 -7.05 -8.27 9.07
CA THR A 64 -7.33 -8.28 7.62
C THR A 64 -6.53 -9.35 6.88
N THR A 65 -5.23 -9.43 7.13
CA THR A 65 -4.36 -10.43 6.47
C THR A 65 -4.84 -11.85 6.74
N ASN A 66 -5.24 -12.16 7.98
CA ASN A 66 -5.79 -13.48 8.33
C ASN A 66 -7.08 -13.78 7.56
N SER A 67 -7.98 -12.79 7.45
CA SER A 67 -9.22 -12.94 6.66
C SER A 67 -8.92 -13.16 5.18
N LEU A 68 -7.94 -12.46 4.62
CA LEU A 68 -7.52 -12.63 3.21
C LEU A 68 -6.87 -14.00 2.96
N VAL A 69 -6.05 -14.50 3.90
CA VAL A 69 -5.51 -15.86 3.86
C VAL A 69 -6.65 -16.89 3.89
N GLU A 70 -7.64 -16.70 4.74
CA GLU A 70 -8.80 -17.60 4.83
C GLU A 70 -9.63 -17.58 3.54
N ILE A 71 -9.81 -16.41 2.90
CA ILE A 71 -10.46 -16.29 1.58
C ILE A 71 -9.69 -17.11 0.53
N ALA A 72 -8.37 -16.94 0.46
CA ALA A 72 -7.53 -17.68 -0.47
C ALA A 72 -7.59 -19.21 -0.21
N ASP A 73 -7.61 -19.61 1.04
CA ASP A 73 -7.75 -21.01 1.43
C ASP A 73 -9.09 -21.64 1.03
N TYR A 74 -10.20 -20.90 1.18
CA TYR A 74 -11.50 -21.38 0.69
C TYR A 74 -11.49 -21.56 -0.82
N LEU A 75 -10.93 -20.61 -1.58
CA LEU A 75 -10.82 -20.71 -3.03
C LEU A 75 -9.94 -21.88 -3.47
N ARG A 76 -8.79 -22.07 -2.83
CA ARG A 76 -7.87 -23.19 -3.10
C ARG A 76 -8.53 -24.56 -2.86
N LYS A 77 -9.42 -24.66 -1.88
CA LYS A 77 -10.19 -25.85 -1.55
C LYS A 77 -11.46 -26.02 -2.40
N GLY A 78 -11.69 -25.17 -3.40
CA GLY A 78 -12.89 -25.21 -4.25
C GLY A 78 -14.18 -24.87 -3.49
N ASN A 79 -14.12 -24.01 -2.47
CA ASN A 79 -15.27 -23.53 -1.71
C ASN A 79 -15.52 -22.02 -1.95
N PRO A 80 -16.09 -21.65 -3.09
CA PRO A 80 -16.35 -20.25 -3.42
C PRO A 80 -17.40 -19.60 -2.52
N GLU A 81 -18.32 -20.38 -1.94
CA GLU A 81 -19.31 -19.87 -1.01
C GLU A 81 -18.68 -19.45 0.32
N GLY A 82 -17.80 -20.26 0.89
CA GLY A 82 -17.02 -19.92 2.07
C GLY A 82 -16.19 -18.67 1.87
N ALA A 83 -15.50 -18.56 0.73
CA ALA A 83 -14.76 -17.37 0.33
C ALA A 83 -15.66 -16.13 0.28
N SER A 84 -16.82 -16.22 -0.41
CA SER A 84 -17.78 -15.12 -0.53
C SER A 84 -18.30 -14.64 0.83
N ASN A 85 -18.60 -15.57 1.74
CA ASN A 85 -19.04 -15.24 3.09
C ASN A 85 -17.96 -14.48 3.88
N MET A 86 -16.70 -14.89 3.75
CA MET A 86 -15.59 -14.19 4.41
C MET A 86 -15.34 -12.81 3.80
N VAL A 87 -15.40 -12.67 2.47
CA VAL A 87 -15.32 -11.37 1.79
C VAL A 87 -16.41 -10.43 2.30
N ASN A 88 -17.67 -10.89 2.40
CA ASN A 88 -18.77 -10.08 2.91
C ASN A 88 -18.57 -9.65 4.37
N ARG A 89 -18.07 -10.56 5.22
CA ARG A 89 -17.76 -10.23 6.64
C ARG A 89 -16.70 -9.14 6.73
N LEU A 90 -15.62 -9.28 5.96
CA LEU A 90 -14.53 -8.30 5.95
C LEU A 90 -15.04 -6.95 5.40
N HIS A 91 -15.81 -6.95 4.33
CA HIS A 91 -16.41 -5.76 3.75
C HIS A 91 -17.29 -5.00 4.76
N ASN A 92 -18.15 -5.73 5.48
CA ASN A 92 -19.00 -5.12 6.51
C ASN A 92 -18.18 -4.49 7.63
N LEU A 93 -17.07 -5.13 8.05
CA LEU A 93 -16.15 -4.56 9.04
C LEU A 93 -15.57 -3.22 8.56
N TYR A 94 -15.09 -3.17 7.33
CA TYR A 94 -14.54 -1.94 6.76
C TYR A 94 -15.60 -0.84 6.65
N LYS A 95 -16.83 -1.18 6.22
CA LYS A 95 -17.95 -0.21 6.16
C LYS A 95 -18.29 0.40 7.53
N GLN A 96 -18.21 -0.40 8.60
CA GLN A 96 -18.44 0.09 9.96
C GLN A 96 -17.35 1.06 10.43
N HIS A 97 -16.12 0.95 9.91
CA HIS A 97 -15.01 1.82 10.27
C HIS A 97 -15.08 3.20 9.60
N LEU A 98 -15.71 3.34 8.42
CA LEU A 98 -15.72 4.59 7.68
C LEU A 98 -16.31 5.78 8.47
N PRO A 99 -17.52 5.67 9.05
CA PRO A 99 -18.11 6.79 9.81
C PRO A 99 -17.38 7.07 11.13
N LEU A 100 -16.55 6.15 11.61
CA LEU A 100 -15.71 6.35 12.78
C LEU A 100 -14.39 7.06 12.43
N LEU A 101 -13.92 6.90 11.19
CA LEU A 101 -12.67 7.50 10.73
C LEU A 101 -12.87 8.90 10.16
N TYR A 102 -13.86 9.09 9.31
CA TYR A 102 -14.12 10.34 8.59
C TYR A 102 -15.24 11.15 9.21
N SER A 103 -15.13 12.48 9.11
CA SER A 103 -16.16 13.44 9.53
C SER A 103 -16.93 14.03 8.34
N LYS A 104 -16.33 14.00 7.13
CA LYS A 104 -16.95 14.53 5.91
C LYS A 104 -17.59 13.41 5.10
N GLU A 105 -18.86 13.63 4.69
CA GLU A 105 -19.59 12.65 3.88
C GLU A 105 -18.95 12.43 2.50
N GLU A 106 -18.36 13.48 1.91
CA GLU A 106 -17.63 13.38 0.65
C GLU A 106 -16.46 12.40 0.74
N THR A 107 -15.62 12.51 1.78
CA THR A 107 -14.49 11.60 2.01
C THR A 107 -14.99 10.18 2.28
N THR A 108 -16.02 10.05 3.12
CA THR A 108 -16.63 8.76 3.44
C THR A 108 -17.13 8.06 2.18
N THR A 109 -17.83 8.77 1.31
CA THR A 109 -18.38 8.23 0.05
C THR A 109 -17.26 7.82 -0.90
N LYS A 110 -16.28 8.68 -1.11
CA LYS A 110 -15.10 8.39 -1.96
C LYS A 110 -14.38 7.12 -1.54
N VAL A 111 -14.11 6.98 -0.23
CA VAL A 111 -13.40 5.80 0.28
C VAL A 111 -14.29 4.56 0.23
N ARG A 112 -15.59 4.70 0.50
CA ARG A 112 -16.56 3.60 0.36
C ARG A 112 -16.56 3.04 -1.06
N GLU A 113 -16.68 3.88 -2.07
CA GLU A 113 -16.64 3.48 -3.49
C GLU A 113 -15.35 2.73 -3.80
N ARG A 114 -14.21 3.24 -3.35
CA ARG A 114 -12.91 2.59 -3.55
C ARG A 114 -12.83 1.22 -2.88
N LEU A 115 -13.35 1.08 -1.67
CA LEU A 115 -13.42 -0.21 -0.96
C LEU A 115 -14.40 -1.16 -1.64
N ASP A 116 -15.56 -0.69 -2.07
CA ASP A 116 -16.55 -1.49 -2.79
C ASP A 116 -15.94 -2.10 -4.06
N ASP A 117 -15.12 -1.35 -4.82
CA ASP A 117 -14.38 -1.85 -5.98
C ASP A 117 -13.40 -2.96 -5.60
N ILE A 118 -12.65 -2.78 -4.51
CA ILE A 118 -11.70 -3.79 -4.02
C ILE A 118 -12.44 -5.07 -3.61
N PHE A 119 -13.53 -4.95 -2.88
CA PHE A 119 -14.33 -6.11 -2.46
C PHE A 119 -15.04 -6.79 -3.64
N LEU A 120 -15.44 -6.04 -4.66
CA LEU A 120 -15.95 -6.61 -5.91
C LEU A 120 -14.86 -7.46 -6.61
N GLN A 121 -13.64 -6.94 -6.73
CA GLN A 121 -12.51 -7.70 -7.27
C GLN A 121 -12.21 -8.96 -6.46
N LEU A 122 -12.29 -8.90 -5.12
CA LEU A 122 -12.14 -10.10 -4.28
C LEU A 122 -13.22 -11.14 -4.57
N HIS A 123 -14.45 -10.74 -4.89
CA HIS A 123 -15.51 -11.65 -5.30
C HIS A 123 -15.27 -12.28 -6.68
N GLU A 124 -14.57 -11.60 -7.59
CA GLU A 124 -14.29 -12.12 -8.95
C GLU A 124 -13.37 -13.34 -8.93
N PHE A 125 -12.48 -13.48 -7.94
CA PHE A 125 -11.61 -14.66 -7.83
C PHE A 125 -12.35 -16.00 -7.71
N ARG A 126 -13.62 -15.99 -7.28
CA ARG A 126 -14.46 -17.20 -7.20
C ARG A 126 -14.90 -17.76 -8.55
N THR A 127 -14.79 -16.99 -9.63
CA THR A 127 -15.33 -17.32 -10.96
C THR A 127 -14.33 -17.98 -11.89
N ARG A 128 -13.11 -18.21 -11.42
CA ARG A 128 -12.01 -18.79 -12.21
C ARG A 128 -11.22 -19.82 -11.41
N GLU A 129 -10.39 -20.58 -12.11
CA GLU A 129 -9.44 -21.48 -11.45
C GLU A 129 -8.45 -20.66 -10.61
N PHE A 130 -8.28 -21.07 -9.35
CA PHE A 130 -7.46 -20.36 -8.38
C PHE A 130 -5.98 -20.71 -8.54
N SER A 131 -5.13 -19.71 -8.59
CA SER A 131 -3.69 -19.84 -8.75
C SER A 131 -2.91 -19.23 -7.58
N GLU A 132 -1.61 -19.51 -7.48
CA GLU A 132 -0.70 -18.87 -6.52
C GLU A 132 -0.63 -17.33 -6.73
N ALA A 133 -0.68 -16.89 -7.99
CA ALA A 133 -0.71 -15.47 -8.31
C ALA A 133 -1.98 -14.78 -7.77
N ASP A 134 -3.12 -15.49 -7.77
CA ASP A 134 -4.37 -15.00 -7.19
C ASP A 134 -4.26 -14.84 -5.67
N GLU A 135 -3.60 -15.78 -5.00
CA GLU A 135 -3.34 -15.66 -3.55
C GLU A 135 -2.55 -14.40 -3.24
N LYS A 136 -1.45 -14.16 -3.95
CA LYS A 136 -0.62 -12.97 -3.76
C LYS A 136 -1.41 -11.69 -4.02
N ALA A 137 -2.24 -11.67 -5.06
CA ALA A 137 -3.11 -10.54 -5.39
C ALA A 137 -4.19 -10.30 -4.32
N ILE A 138 -4.78 -11.35 -3.76
CA ILE A 138 -5.74 -11.27 -2.66
C ILE A 138 -5.06 -10.69 -1.41
N LEU A 139 -3.91 -11.23 -1.02
CA LEU A 139 -3.18 -10.77 0.17
C LEU A 139 -2.80 -9.30 0.08
N ALA A 140 -2.41 -8.82 -1.10
CA ALA A 140 -2.04 -7.42 -1.34
C ALA A 140 -3.18 -6.43 -1.02
N GLN A 141 -4.45 -6.86 -1.06
CA GLN A 141 -5.57 -5.95 -0.83
C GLN A 141 -5.60 -5.38 0.60
N GLY A 142 -5.02 -6.07 1.56
CA GLY A 142 -4.96 -5.61 2.95
C GLY A 142 -4.25 -4.27 3.10
N GLU A 143 -3.04 -4.17 2.58
CA GLU A 143 -2.22 -2.95 2.60
C GLU A 143 -2.80 -1.88 1.66
N ILE A 144 -3.39 -2.28 0.53
CA ILE A 144 -4.05 -1.33 -0.37
C ILE A 144 -5.22 -0.66 0.34
N MET A 145 -6.06 -1.40 1.06
CA MET A 145 -7.19 -0.82 1.80
C MET A 145 -6.73 0.12 2.92
N SER A 146 -5.82 -0.31 3.79
CA SER A 146 -5.37 0.50 4.93
C SER A 146 -4.69 1.80 4.51
N THR A 147 -3.83 1.75 3.50
CA THR A 147 -3.12 2.94 3.00
C THR A 147 -4.05 3.94 2.32
N ASN A 148 -5.06 3.47 1.57
CA ASN A 148 -6.08 4.36 1.02
C ASN A 148 -6.85 5.07 2.14
N MET A 149 -7.27 4.34 3.18
CA MET A 149 -8.01 4.92 4.30
C MET A 149 -7.21 6.00 5.03
N VAL A 150 -5.96 5.72 5.39
CA VAL A 150 -5.11 6.69 6.10
C VAL A 150 -4.79 7.90 5.22
N THR A 151 -4.51 7.69 3.93
CA THR A 151 -4.20 8.79 3.02
C THR A 151 -5.38 9.76 2.88
N GLU A 152 -6.60 9.25 2.71
CA GLU A 152 -7.78 10.12 2.57
C GLU A 152 -8.16 10.79 3.91
N TYR A 153 -7.87 10.14 5.05
CA TYR A 153 -8.03 10.79 6.36
C TYR A 153 -7.06 11.97 6.53
N LEU A 154 -5.79 11.80 6.18
CA LEU A 154 -4.81 12.89 6.22
C LEU A 154 -5.23 14.07 5.34
N LYS A 155 -5.71 13.79 4.12
CA LYS A 155 -6.24 14.84 3.23
C LYS A 155 -7.46 15.54 3.81
N GLU A 156 -8.38 14.80 4.44
CA GLU A 156 -9.53 15.38 5.13
C GLU A 156 -9.10 16.35 6.24
N CYS A 157 -8.02 16.03 6.93
CA CYS A 157 -7.40 16.89 7.95
C CYS A 157 -6.58 18.05 7.37
N GLY A 158 -6.51 18.21 6.05
CA GLY A 158 -5.75 19.30 5.40
C GLY A 158 -4.25 19.04 5.28
N VAL A 159 -3.79 17.82 5.54
CA VAL A 159 -2.38 17.44 5.40
C VAL A 159 -2.05 17.24 3.92
N LYS A 160 -0.91 17.75 3.48
CA LYS A 160 -0.35 17.48 2.16
C LYS A 160 0.18 16.05 2.09
N ALA A 161 -0.73 15.10 1.97
CA ALA A 161 -0.44 13.67 1.90
C ALA A 161 -0.76 13.09 0.52
N ILE A 162 0.09 12.16 0.06
CA ILE A 162 -0.12 11.41 -1.18
C ILE A 162 0.12 9.92 -0.95
N LEU A 163 -0.64 9.09 -1.66
CA LEU A 163 -0.39 7.66 -1.76
C LEU A 163 0.61 7.41 -2.89
N LEU A 164 1.75 6.79 -2.59
CA LEU A 164 2.68 6.22 -3.55
C LEU A 164 2.46 4.70 -3.58
N PRO A 165 1.78 4.16 -4.61
CA PRO A 165 1.54 2.72 -4.69
C PRO A 165 2.85 1.94 -4.75
N ALA A 166 3.05 0.99 -3.84
CA ALA A 166 4.26 0.18 -3.82
C ALA A 166 4.47 -0.59 -5.15
N LEU A 167 3.38 -0.99 -5.80
CA LEU A 167 3.42 -1.65 -7.10
C LEU A 167 4.00 -0.80 -8.24
N ASP A 168 4.19 0.51 -8.05
CA ASP A 168 4.78 1.39 -9.06
C ASP A 168 6.31 1.45 -8.97
N TYR A 169 6.90 1.02 -7.84
CA TYR A 169 8.34 1.11 -7.63
C TYR A 169 8.98 -0.09 -6.90
N MET A 170 8.21 -0.88 -6.17
CA MET A 170 8.74 -2.05 -5.44
C MET A 170 8.73 -3.28 -6.35
N ARG A 171 9.92 -3.81 -6.66
CA ARG A 171 10.07 -4.95 -7.58
C ARG A 171 11.12 -5.93 -7.09
N LEU A 172 10.88 -7.21 -7.36
CA LEU A 172 11.86 -8.29 -7.25
C LEU A 172 12.53 -8.52 -8.61
N ASP A 173 13.78 -8.94 -8.59
CA ASP A 173 14.52 -9.39 -9.76
C ASP A 173 14.14 -10.83 -10.15
N VAL A 174 14.81 -11.37 -11.15
CA VAL A 174 14.58 -12.73 -11.65
C VAL A 174 14.96 -13.84 -10.64
N ASN A 175 15.70 -13.51 -9.60
CA ASN A 175 16.07 -14.43 -8.51
C ASN A 175 15.12 -14.32 -7.32
N GLY A 176 14.11 -13.44 -7.40
CA GLY A 176 13.20 -13.18 -6.29
C GLY A 176 13.76 -12.25 -5.21
N GLU A 177 14.87 -11.57 -5.49
CA GLU A 177 15.48 -10.61 -4.58
C GLU A 177 15.06 -9.17 -4.93
N PRO A 178 15.00 -8.25 -3.94
CA PRO A 178 14.65 -6.86 -4.21
C PRO A 178 15.60 -6.19 -5.20
N ASP A 179 15.05 -5.68 -6.30
CA ASP A 179 15.79 -4.92 -7.31
C ASP A 179 16.06 -3.49 -6.82
N LEU A 180 17.04 -3.35 -5.91
CA LEU A 180 17.32 -2.06 -5.26
C LEU A 180 17.68 -0.93 -6.24
N PRO A 181 18.44 -1.17 -7.35
CA PRO A 181 18.66 -0.14 -8.37
C PRO A 181 17.34 0.38 -8.96
N TYR A 182 16.45 -0.50 -9.37
CA TYR A 182 15.14 -0.15 -9.91
C TYR A 182 14.27 0.59 -8.87
N ILE A 183 14.20 0.07 -7.63
CA ILE A 183 13.44 0.69 -6.54
C ILE A 183 13.93 2.12 -6.32
N ARG A 184 15.23 2.33 -6.28
CA ARG A 184 15.85 3.66 -6.11
C ARG A 184 15.46 4.63 -7.21
N GLU A 185 15.62 4.21 -8.46
CA GLU A 185 15.31 5.05 -9.62
C GLU A 185 13.83 5.43 -9.66
N ARG A 186 12.95 4.44 -9.51
CA ARG A 186 11.50 4.65 -9.58
C ARG A 186 10.96 5.46 -8.42
N LEU A 187 11.43 5.19 -7.20
CA LEU A 187 10.99 5.94 -6.03
C LEU A 187 11.48 7.39 -6.08
N ALA A 188 12.73 7.61 -6.49
CA ALA A 188 13.27 8.96 -6.68
C ALA A 188 12.45 9.74 -7.73
N TYR A 189 12.09 9.10 -8.85
CA TYR A 189 11.23 9.71 -9.87
C TYR A 189 9.84 10.07 -9.30
N LEU A 190 9.22 9.19 -8.53
CA LEU A 190 7.89 9.44 -7.95
C LEU A 190 7.92 10.58 -6.93
N LEU A 191 8.95 10.66 -6.11
CA LEU A 191 9.13 11.76 -5.15
C LEU A 191 9.38 13.09 -5.87
N ASP A 192 10.21 13.10 -6.91
CA ASP A 192 10.49 14.30 -7.72
C ASP A 192 9.25 14.82 -8.47
N LYS A 193 8.38 13.92 -8.88
CA LYS A 193 7.09 14.27 -9.51
C LYS A 193 6.06 14.85 -8.54
N ASN A 194 6.26 14.68 -7.26
CA ASN A 194 5.31 15.06 -6.23
C ASN A 194 6.00 15.90 -5.11
N PRO A 195 6.68 17.01 -5.44
CA PRO A 195 7.51 17.73 -4.48
C PRO A 195 6.72 18.53 -3.44
N ASP A 196 5.43 18.75 -3.68
CA ASP A 196 4.58 19.61 -2.85
C ASP A 196 3.91 18.88 -1.68
N TYR A 197 4.23 17.58 -1.48
CA TYR A 197 3.68 16.79 -0.40
C TYR A 197 4.68 16.63 0.75
N ASP A 198 4.15 16.59 1.98
CA ASP A 198 4.93 16.41 3.19
C ASP A 198 4.92 14.93 3.62
N ILE A 199 3.80 14.23 3.42
CA ILE A 199 3.61 12.84 3.84
C ILE A 199 3.33 11.95 2.61
N TYR A 200 4.22 10.98 2.41
CA TYR A 200 4.12 9.98 1.35
C TYR A 200 3.74 8.63 1.95
N ILE A 201 2.48 8.23 1.82
CA ILE A 201 1.98 6.95 2.33
C ILE A 201 2.25 5.86 1.29
N THR A 202 2.70 4.69 1.72
CA THR A 202 2.90 3.54 0.85
C THR A 202 2.60 2.22 1.54
N GLN A 203 2.33 1.18 0.74
CA GLN A 203 2.10 -0.16 1.23
C GLN A 203 3.41 -0.83 1.63
N GLY A 204 3.40 -1.50 2.78
CA GLY A 204 4.39 -2.52 3.08
C GLY A 204 4.07 -3.85 2.39
N PHE A 205 4.97 -4.81 2.45
CA PHE A 205 4.77 -6.20 2.05
C PHE A 205 4.58 -6.46 0.55
N ILE A 206 3.83 -5.65 -0.18
CA ILE A 206 3.48 -5.89 -1.58
C ILE A 206 4.54 -5.36 -2.55
N CYS A 207 4.74 -6.09 -3.64
CA CYS A 207 5.69 -5.76 -4.69
C CYS A 207 5.24 -6.34 -6.05
N ARG A 208 6.04 -6.13 -7.10
CA ARG A 208 5.93 -6.90 -8.34
C ARG A 208 7.09 -7.89 -8.44
N ASN A 209 6.85 -9.03 -9.07
CA ASN A 209 7.92 -9.92 -9.49
C ASN A 209 8.58 -9.41 -10.79
N ALA A 210 9.59 -10.14 -11.30
CA ALA A 210 10.30 -9.78 -12.53
C ALA A 210 9.39 -9.75 -13.76
N ASP A 211 8.30 -10.50 -13.78
CA ASP A 211 7.30 -10.54 -14.86
C ASP A 211 6.25 -9.43 -14.73
N GLY A 212 6.36 -8.58 -13.71
CA GLY A 212 5.43 -7.47 -13.46
C GLY A 212 4.12 -7.88 -12.78
N GLN A 213 3.95 -9.13 -12.38
CA GLN A 213 2.79 -9.60 -11.64
C GLN A 213 2.88 -9.17 -10.17
N ILE A 214 1.73 -9.08 -9.49
CA ILE A 214 1.68 -8.80 -8.06
C ILE A 214 2.36 -9.96 -7.31
N ASP A 215 3.26 -9.60 -6.41
CA ASP A 215 3.97 -10.49 -5.51
C ASP A 215 4.06 -9.88 -4.11
N ASN A 216 4.52 -10.66 -3.18
CA ASN A 216 4.64 -10.25 -1.79
C ASN A 216 6.08 -10.48 -1.32
N LEU A 217 6.63 -9.51 -0.61
CA LEU A 217 7.88 -9.71 0.13
C LEU A 217 7.65 -10.79 1.20
N GLN A 218 8.66 -11.60 1.44
CA GLN A 218 8.57 -12.68 2.42
C GLN A 218 8.47 -12.15 3.85
N ARG A 219 8.63 -13.03 4.83
CA ARG A 219 8.50 -12.75 6.26
C ARG A 219 9.16 -11.42 6.67
N GLY A 220 8.45 -10.61 7.45
CA GLY A 220 8.88 -9.28 7.82
C GLY A 220 8.63 -8.22 6.73
N GLY A 221 7.82 -8.54 5.71
CA GLY A 221 7.68 -7.79 4.47
C GLY A 221 7.48 -6.29 4.62
N SER A 222 6.69 -5.81 5.60
CA SER A 222 6.51 -4.36 5.79
C SER A 222 7.73 -3.69 6.43
N ASP A 223 8.43 -4.36 7.36
CA ASP A 223 9.68 -3.86 7.95
C ASP A 223 10.78 -3.85 6.90
N TYR A 224 10.82 -4.92 6.09
CA TYR A 224 11.75 -5.02 4.97
C TYR A 224 11.48 -3.95 3.91
N THR A 225 10.21 -3.67 3.59
CA THR A 225 9.82 -2.55 2.72
C THR A 225 10.40 -1.23 3.23
N ALA A 226 10.24 -0.92 4.52
CA ALA A 226 10.77 0.31 5.12
C ALA A 226 12.29 0.39 5.02
N SER A 227 12.97 -0.72 5.25
CA SER A 227 14.44 -0.80 5.12
C SER A 227 14.90 -0.58 3.68
N LEU A 228 14.21 -1.18 2.68
CA LEU A 228 14.52 -0.99 1.27
C LEU A 228 14.28 0.46 0.81
N ILE A 229 13.17 1.07 1.24
CA ILE A 229 12.89 2.47 0.97
C ILE A 229 13.97 3.36 1.58
N GLY A 230 14.29 3.15 2.87
CA GLY A 230 15.33 3.90 3.54
C GLY A 230 16.69 3.83 2.86
N ALA A 231 17.08 2.63 2.40
CA ALA A 231 18.29 2.44 1.62
C ALA A 231 18.23 3.11 0.23
N ALA A 232 17.05 3.05 -0.42
CA ALA A 232 16.85 3.63 -1.74
C ALA A 232 16.97 5.16 -1.73
N ILE A 233 16.33 5.83 -0.77
CA ILE A 233 16.34 7.30 -0.65
C ILE A 233 17.47 7.84 0.24
N ARG A 234 18.29 6.97 0.82
CA ARG A 234 19.31 7.34 1.82
C ARG A 234 18.71 8.13 2.98
N ALA A 235 17.63 7.59 3.54
CA ALA A 235 16.91 8.22 4.64
C ALA A 235 17.83 8.50 5.83
N ASN A 236 17.61 9.62 6.51
CA ASN A 236 18.36 9.97 7.73
C ASN A 236 18.00 9.06 8.90
N GLU A 237 16.76 8.58 8.89
CA GLU A 237 16.22 7.79 9.99
C GLU A 237 15.16 6.80 9.45
N ILE A 238 15.15 5.60 10.00
CA ILE A 238 14.12 4.60 9.81
C ILE A 238 13.58 4.23 11.19
N GLN A 239 12.28 4.45 11.41
CA GLN A 239 11.57 4.03 12.62
C GLN A 239 10.60 2.89 12.29
N ILE A 240 10.67 1.81 13.07
CA ILE A 240 9.82 0.62 12.94
C ILE A 240 9.10 0.34 14.27
#